data_c50c6f99fd12fb926bc4f0dd81750ca7
#
_entry.id   c50c6f99fd12fb926bc4f0dd81750ca7
#
_cell.length_a   1.000
_cell.length_b   1.000
_cell.length_c   1.000
_cell.angle_alpha   90.00
_cell.angle_beta   90.00
_cell.angle_gamma   90.00
#
_symmetry.space_group_name_H-M   'P 1'
#
loop_
_entity.id
_entity.type
_entity.pdbx_description
1 polymer ?
#
loop_
_entity_poly.entity_id
_entity_poly.type
_entity_poly.pdbx_seq_one_letter_code
_entity_poly.pdbx_strand_id
1 'polypeptide(L)'
;MKLLILGGSGFVSGRLAQIATAQGHEVWCVTRGNRPIPEGVHALTCDAHDPLALRAALASAQLQWDAALDCICRDAASASVDLSVLPAFTNRLLVISTDSVYHPAYKRVPQDETGVYLHDGGYGSSKRQMEEVFLDAAAHSESPFSWTIFRPGHIFGAGSQVGCFPEHSRQPDLIARMKRGEPLRLVGGGKFLIHPIYVDDLCRVLLESIPVSTSFNEIFCIGGPDIVSNAAYYILLGEILNVPVTIEEIPLAGYLEAHPQFSGHLCHRAYSLEKLRCTGIALPGTPLRAGLQKQVEWLLSLAR
;
A
#
# COMPACT_ATOMS: atom_id res chain seq x y z
N MET A 1 11.11 10.80 -17.02
CA MET A 1 9.68 10.62 -17.35
C MET A 1 8.87 11.74 -16.72
N LYS A 2 7.72 12.04 -17.32
CA LYS A 2 6.66 12.87 -16.73
C LYS A 2 5.67 11.97 -16.01
N LEU A 3 5.53 12.09 -14.73
CA LEU A 3 4.70 11.21 -13.91
C LEU A 3 3.55 11.97 -13.26
N LEU A 4 2.35 11.39 -13.32
CA LEU A 4 1.16 11.87 -12.64
C LEU A 4 0.89 10.98 -11.41
N ILE A 5 0.82 11.55 -10.21
CA ILE A 5 0.48 10.82 -8.99
C ILE A 5 -0.87 11.31 -8.46
N LEU A 6 -1.86 10.42 -8.44
CA LEU A 6 -3.13 10.71 -7.76
C LEU A 6 -2.92 10.48 -6.26
N GLY A 7 -3.01 11.58 -5.49
CA GLY A 7 -2.55 11.69 -4.10
C GLY A 7 -1.40 12.69 -3.99
N GLY A 8 -0.27 12.31 -3.37
CA GLY A 8 0.95 13.13 -3.29
C GLY A 8 1.25 13.71 -1.91
N SER A 9 0.29 13.74 -0.99
CA SER A 9 0.48 14.20 0.40
C SER A 9 0.31 13.10 1.45
N GLY A 10 0.01 11.87 1.04
CA GLY A 10 -0.14 10.71 1.91
C GLY A 10 1.18 9.98 2.15
N PHE A 11 1.16 8.96 3.04
CA PHE A 11 2.35 8.17 3.38
C PHE A 11 3.02 7.57 2.15
N VAL A 12 2.29 6.77 1.36
CA VAL A 12 2.85 6.12 0.16
C VAL A 12 3.01 7.12 -0.98
N SER A 13 1.97 7.89 -1.30
CA SER A 13 1.98 8.81 -2.44
C SER A 13 3.00 9.96 -2.29
N GLY A 14 3.16 10.49 -1.07
CA GLY A 14 4.19 11.50 -0.79
C GLY A 14 5.60 10.93 -0.90
N ARG A 15 5.82 9.70 -0.38
CA ARG A 15 7.11 9.04 -0.51
C ARG A 15 7.44 8.68 -1.95
N LEU A 16 6.45 8.23 -2.71
CA LEU A 16 6.58 7.96 -4.15
C LEU A 16 6.98 9.22 -4.91
N ALA A 17 6.31 10.35 -4.63
CA ALA A 17 6.63 11.63 -5.26
C ALA A 17 8.07 12.08 -4.94
N GLN A 18 8.52 11.96 -3.68
CA GLN A 18 9.89 12.28 -3.28
C GLN A 18 10.93 11.42 -4.02
N ILE A 19 10.72 10.10 -4.06
CA ILE A 19 11.65 9.18 -4.73
C ILE A 19 11.69 9.44 -6.23
N ALA A 20 10.54 9.62 -6.88
CA ALA A 20 10.46 9.89 -8.30
C ALA A 20 11.19 11.21 -8.66
N THR A 21 10.98 12.28 -7.89
CA THR A 21 11.67 13.56 -8.09
C THR A 21 13.18 13.41 -7.86
N ALA A 22 13.60 12.71 -6.83
CA ALA A 22 15.03 12.46 -6.56
C ALA A 22 15.71 11.63 -7.67
N GLN A 23 14.96 10.80 -8.40
CA GLN A 23 15.44 10.06 -9.58
C GLN A 23 15.42 10.91 -10.88
N GLY A 24 15.09 12.21 -10.81
CA GLY A 24 15.06 13.10 -11.96
C GLY A 24 13.80 13.01 -12.81
N HIS A 25 12.71 12.41 -12.30
CA HIS A 25 11.42 12.48 -12.96
C HIS A 25 10.74 13.83 -12.71
N GLU A 26 10.00 14.32 -13.70
CA GLU A 26 9.11 15.47 -13.58
C GLU A 26 7.76 14.98 -13.04
N VAL A 27 7.38 15.44 -11.84
CA VAL A 27 6.28 14.86 -11.08
C VAL A 27 5.16 15.87 -10.86
N TRP A 28 3.93 15.47 -11.18
CA TRP A 28 2.67 16.15 -10.85
C TRP A 28 1.88 15.36 -9.84
N CYS A 29 1.31 16.03 -8.84
CA CYS A 29 0.44 15.43 -7.86
C CYS A 29 -0.96 16.02 -7.93
N VAL A 30 -1.97 15.16 -8.12
CA VAL A 30 -3.37 15.54 -7.96
C VAL A 30 -3.73 15.46 -6.48
N THR A 31 -4.11 16.59 -5.88
CA THR A 31 -4.42 16.68 -4.45
C THR A 31 -5.51 17.72 -4.19
N ARG A 32 -6.23 17.58 -3.08
CA ARG A 32 -7.21 18.58 -2.62
C ARG A 32 -6.58 19.83 -1.99
N GLY A 33 -5.25 19.91 -1.91
CA GLY A 33 -4.54 21.07 -1.34
C GLY A 33 -4.55 21.14 0.20
N ASN A 34 -5.12 20.17 0.91
CA ASN A 34 -5.25 20.21 2.37
C ASN A 34 -3.95 19.92 3.14
N ARG A 35 -2.93 19.44 2.46
CA ARG A 35 -1.61 19.11 3.03
C ARG A 35 -0.53 19.49 2.03
N PRO A 36 0.67 19.86 2.49
CA PRO A 36 1.79 20.14 1.60
C PRO A 36 2.18 18.89 0.80
N ILE A 37 2.62 19.09 -0.42
CA ILE A 37 3.28 18.09 -1.26
C ILE A 37 4.80 18.25 -1.16
N PRO A 38 5.59 17.24 -1.55
CA PRO A 38 7.05 17.34 -1.54
C PRO A 38 7.58 18.49 -2.41
N GLU A 39 8.75 19.00 -2.06
CA GLU A 39 9.46 20.03 -2.84
C GLU A 39 9.82 19.49 -4.23
N GLY A 40 9.79 20.37 -5.24
CA GLY A 40 10.08 20.02 -6.62
C GLY A 40 8.95 19.29 -7.36
N VAL A 41 7.77 19.14 -6.73
CA VAL A 41 6.59 18.51 -7.32
C VAL A 41 5.57 19.57 -7.73
N HIS A 42 4.96 19.40 -8.90
CA HIS A 42 3.89 20.26 -9.39
C HIS A 42 2.53 19.86 -8.81
N ALA A 43 1.74 20.82 -8.33
CA ALA A 43 0.40 20.55 -7.79
C ALA A 43 -0.69 20.77 -8.85
N LEU A 44 -1.61 19.80 -8.95
CA LEU A 44 -2.91 19.94 -9.61
C LEU A 44 -3.99 19.83 -8.54
N THR A 45 -4.63 20.93 -8.21
CA THR A 45 -5.57 20.98 -7.08
C THR A 45 -7.00 20.69 -7.54
N CYS A 46 -7.51 19.48 -7.24
CA CYS A 46 -8.90 19.10 -7.47
C CYS A 46 -9.26 17.87 -6.60
N ASP A 47 -10.54 17.48 -6.63
CA ASP A 47 -10.94 16.16 -6.16
C ASP A 47 -10.72 15.15 -7.30
N ALA A 48 -9.82 14.18 -7.11
CA ALA A 48 -9.52 13.15 -8.09
C ALA A 48 -10.70 12.18 -8.33
N HIS A 49 -11.69 12.15 -7.44
CA HIS A 49 -12.88 11.31 -7.59
C HIS A 49 -14.05 12.02 -8.32
N ASP A 50 -13.90 13.30 -8.65
CA ASP A 50 -14.81 14.02 -9.54
C ASP A 50 -14.24 13.99 -10.97
N PRO A 51 -14.87 13.28 -11.93
CA PRO A 51 -14.34 13.11 -13.27
C PRO A 51 -14.25 14.43 -14.06
N LEU A 52 -15.14 15.38 -13.81
CA LEU A 52 -15.11 16.68 -14.46
C LEU A 52 -13.99 17.56 -13.92
N ALA A 53 -13.83 17.61 -12.60
CA ALA A 53 -12.76 18.35 -11.94
C ALA A 53 -11.38 17.76 -12.29
N LEU A 54 -11.23 16.43 -12.27
CA LEU A 54 -9.99 15.75 -12.64
C LEU A 54 -9.62 16.06 -14.10
N ARG A 55 -10.56 15.86 -15.03
CA ARG A 55 -10.33 16.15 -16.45
C ARG A 55 -9.94 17.61 -16.70
N ALA A 56 -10.60 18.55 -16.06
CA ALA A 56 -10.29 19.97 -16.20
C ALA A 56 -8.89 20.31 -15.65
N ALA A 57 -8.53 19.77 -14.50
CA ALA A 57 -7.20 19.95 -13.90
C ALA A 57 -6.08 19.38 -14.78
N LEU A 58 -6.27 18.16 -15.31
CA LEU A 58 -5.30 17.54 -16.20
C LEU A 58 -5.17 18.29 -17.54
N ALA A 59 -6.27 18.71 -18.13
CA ALA A 59 -6.26 19.48 -19.38
C ALA A 59 -5.57 20.85 -19.20
N SER A 60 -5.68 21.48 -18.03
CA SER A 60 -5.02 22.76 -17.75
C SER A 60 -3.49 22.70 -17.79
N ALA A 61 -2.92 21.53 -17.53
CA ALA A 61 -1.48 21.31 -17.59
C ALA A 61 -0.94 21.26 -19.03
N GLN A 62 -1.79 21.02 -20.02
CA GLN A 62 -1.42 20.89 -21.45
C GLN A 62 -0.29 19.87 -21.69
N LEU A 63 -0.34 18.73 -20.98
CA LEU A 63 0.68 17.68 -20.96
C LEU A 63 0.10 16.31 -21.27
N GLN A 64 0.97 15.44 -21.78
CA GLN A 64 0.81 14.00 -21.75
C GLN A 64 1.82 13.44 -20.74
N TRP A 65 1.35 12.56 -19.88
CA TRP A 65 2.21 11.88 -18.89
C TRP A 65 2.66 10.51 -19.42
N ASP A 66 3.89 10.12 -19.11
CA ASP A 66 4.42 8.79 -19.43
C ASP A 66 3.68 7.70 -18.63
N ALA A 67 3.28 8.02 -17.39
CA ALA A 67 2.45 7.15 -16.56
C ALA A 67 1.68 7.94 -15.49
N ALA A 68 0.53 7.38 -15.07
CA ALA A 68 -0.17 7.75 -13.86
C ALA A 68 0.01 6.67 -12.79
N LEU A 69 0.10 7.08 -11.50
CA LEU A 69 0.20 6.20 -10.34
C LEU A 69 -0.89 6.60 -9.34
N ASP A 70 -1.92 5.75 -9.20
CA ASP A 70 -3.01 6.04 -8.26
C ASP A 70 -2.81 5.33 -6.93
N CYS A 71 -2.55 6.15 -5.90
CA CYS A 71 -2.42 5.72 -4.50
C CYS A 71 -3.71 5.91 -3.70
N ILE A 72 -4.79 6.41 -4.32
CA ILE A 72 -6.04 6.76 -3.65
C ILE A 72 -7.29 6.12 -4.25
N CYS A 73 -7.16 5.35 -5.34
CA CYS A 73 -8.23 4.54 -5.91
C CYS A 73 -8.74 3.53 -4.89
N ARG A 74 -9.98 3.66 -4.42
CA ARG A 74 -10.47 2.94 -3.24
C ARG A 74 -11.62 1.97 -3.50
N ASP A 75 -12.39 2.19 -4.57
CA ASP A 75 -13.63 1.49 -4.89
C ASP A 75 -13.93 1.49 -6.39
N ALA A 76 -14.99 0.81 -6.81
CA ALA A 76 -15.41 0.73 -8.21
C ALA A 76 -15.68 2.10 -8.85
N ALA A 77 -16.23 3.06 -8.09
CA ALA A 77 -16.49 4.41 -8.58
C ALA A 77 -15.19 5.14 -8.92
N SER A 78 -14.19 5.06 -8.04
CA SER A 78 -12.86 5.63 -8.28
C SER A 78 -12.20 5.02 -9.52
N ALA A 79 -12.26 3.69 -9.67
CA ALA A 79 -11.71 2.99 -10.85
C ALA A 79 -12.41 3.41 -12.16
N SER A 80 -13.73 3.62 -12.10
CA SER A 80 -14.49 4.12 -13.27
C SER A 80 -14.09 5.54 -13.66
N VAL A 81 -13.77 6.40 -12.69
CA VAL A 81 -13.21 7.73 -12.95
C VAL A 81 -11.87 7.62 -13.66
N ASP A 82 -10.96 6.79 -13.14
CA ASP A 82 -9.65 6.58 -13.74
C ASP A 82 -9.76 6.14 -15.20
N LEU A 83 -10.57 5.11 -15.47
CA LEU A 83 -10.75 4.57 -16.82
C LEU A 83 -11.44 5.54 -17.78
N SER A 84 -12.30 6.43 -17.27
CA SER A 84 -12.99 7.42 -18.12
C SER A 84 -12.17 8.67 -18.40
N VAL A 85 -11.20 9.01 -17.53
CA VAL A 85 -10.46 10.27 -17.61
C VAL A 85 -9.03 10.06 -18.07
N LEU A 86 -8.27 9.16 -17.43
CA LEU A 86 -6.83 9.04 -17.62
C LEU A 86 -6.37 8.63 -19.02
N PRO A 87 -7.12 7.80 -19.81
CA PRO A 87 -6.69 7.41 -21.15
C PRO A 87 -6.52 8.57 -22.14
N ALA A 88 -7.13 9.73 -21.87
CA ALA A 88 -6.91 10.94 -22.66
C ALA A 88 -5.55 11.61 -22.38
N PHE A 89 -4.85 11.25 -21.30
CA PHE A 89 -3.66 11.94 -20.81
C PHE A 89 -2.45 11.03 -20.61
N THR A 90 -2.64 9.71 -20.58
CA THR A 90 -1.58 8.70 -20.46
C THR A 90 -2.05 7.36 -20.98
N ASN A 91 -1.12 6.51 -21.41
CA ASN A 91 -1.42 5.12 -21.78
C ASN A 91 -1.05 4.11 -20.68
N ARG A 92 -0.58 4.58 -19.51
CA ARG A 92 -0.07 3.70 -18.45
C ARG A 92 -0.57 4.12 -17.07
N LEU A 93 -1.18 3.18 -16.33
CA LEU A 93 -1.66 3.39 -14.98
C LEU A 93 -1.14 2.30 -14.03
N LEU A 94 -0.66 2.69 -12.86
CA LEU A 94 -0.34 1.79 -11.76
C LEU A 94 -1.24 2.12 -10.56
N VAL A 95 -1.83 1.09 -9.96
CA VAL A 95 -2.81 1.25 -8.87
C VAL A 95 -2.40 0.46 -7.64
N ILE A 96 -2.54 1.06 -6.47
CA ILE A 96 -2.33 0.37 -5.19
C ILE A 96 -3.65 -0.18 -4.68
N SER A 97 -3.77 -1.51 -4.65
CA SER A 97 -4.84 -2.25 -3.99
C SER A 97 -4.44 -2.66 -2.57
N THR A 98 -4.82 -3.83 -2.11
CA THR A 98 -4.53 -4.36 -0.77
C THR A 98 -4.57 -5.89 -0.76
N ASP A 99 -3.85 -6.49 0.18
CA ASP A 99 -3.95 -7.91 0.50
C ASP A 99 -5.26 -8.28 1.23
N SER A 100 -6.03 -7.29 1.68
CA SER A 100 -7.31 -7.51 2.35
C SER A 100 -8.46 -7.90 1.41
N VAL A 101 -8.21 -7.96 0.10
CA VAL A 101 -9.21 -8.45 -0.88
C VAL A 101 -9.56 -9.93 -0.71
N TYR A 102 -8.66 -10.73 -0.12
CA TYR A 102 -8.86 -12.16 0.05
C TYR A 102 -9.75 -12.49 1.25
N HIS A 103 -10.62 -13.48 1.09
CA HIS A 103 -11.42 -14.00 2.19
C HIS A 103 -10.55 -14.72 3.23
N PRO A 104 -10.55 -14.29 4.51
CA PRO A 104 -9.57 -14.76 5.51
C PRO A 104 -9.61 -16.27 5.76
N ALA A 105 -10.80 -16.89 5.74
CA ALA A 105 -10.98 -18.31 6.01
C ALA A 105 -10.48 -19.23 4.89
N TYR A 106 -10.29 -18.71 3.67
CA TYR A 106 -9.87 -19.49 2.49
C TYR A 106 -8.49 -19.09 1.98
N LYS A 107 -7.77 -18.25 2.71
CA LYS A 107 -6.44 -17.77 2.34
C LYS A 107 -5.43 -18.92 2.44
N ARG A 108 -4.64 -19.09 1.38
CA ARG A 108 -3.51 -20.03 1.34
C ARG A 108 -2.25 -19.41 1.94
N VAL A 109 -1.26 -20.22 2.29
CA VAL A 109 0.04 -19.74 2.81
C VAL A 109 1.17 -20.49 2.06
N PRO A 110 1.91 -19.81 1.17
CA PRO A 110 1.70 -18.43 0.70
C PRO A 110 0.48 -18.29 -0.22
N GLN A 111 -0.18 -17.13 -0.18
CA GLN A 111 -1.28 -16.77 -1.07
C GLN A 111 -0.72 -16.17 -2.36
N ASP A 112 -1.16 -16.65 -3.51
CA ASP A 112 -0.93 -16.05 -4.82
C ASP A 112 -2.07 -15.07 -5.22
N GLU A 113 -2.06 -14.58 -6.45
CA GLU A 113 -3.04 -13.62 -6.96
C GLU A 113 -4.43 -14.22 -7.16
N THR A 114 -4.57 -15.55 -7.14
CA THR A 114 -5.86 -16.25 -7.26
C THR A 114 -6.43 -16.58 -5.88
N GLY A 115 -7.72 -16.81 -5.76
CA GLY A 115 -8.33 -17.21 -4.49
C GLY A 115 -9.79 -16.82 -4.35
N VAL A 116 -10.31 -17.04 -3.16
CA VAL A 116 -11.65 -16.57 -2.76
C VAL A 116 -11.53 -15.14 -2.25
N TYR A 117 -12.36 -14.26 -2.76
CA TYR A 117 -12.34 -12.84 -2.42
C TYR A 117 -13.44 -12.46 -1.44
N LEU A 118 -13.28 -11.33 -0.76
CA LEU A 118 -14.28 -10.77 0.13
C LEU A 118 -15.38 -10.05 -0.67
N HIS A 119 -16.64 -10.23 -0.21
CA HIS A 119 -17.84 -9.56 -0.72
C HIS A 119 -18.73 -9.10 0.43
N ASP A 120 -18.13 -8.61 1.53
CA ASP A 120 -18.80 -8.23 2.77
C ASP A 120 -19.16 -6.74 2.87
N GLY A 121 -18.88 -5.96 1.81
CA GLY A 121 -19.08 -4.50 1.80
C GLY A 121 -18.02 -3.70 2.55
N GLY A 122 -17.01 -4.37 3.13
CA GLY A 122 -15.92 -3.72 3.83
C GLY A 122 -14.81 -3.19 2.91
N TYR A 123 -13.71 -2.73 3.51
CA TYR A 123 -12.57 -2.16 2.78
C TYR A 123 -11.98 -3.12 1.73
N GLY A 124 -11.75 -4.39 2.10
CA GLY A 124 -11.22 -5.39 1.18
C GLY A 124 -12.17 -5.68 0.01
N SER A 125 -13.47 -5.75 0.29
CA SER A 125 -14.52 -5.91 -0.72
C SER A 125 -14.58 -4.73 -1.68
N SER A 126 -14.52 -3.49 -1.19
CA SER A 126 -14.51 -2.28 -2.03
C SER A 126 -13.28 -2.24 -2.95
N LYS A 127 -12.10 -2.63 -2.42
CA LYS A 127 -10.88 -2.74 -3.22
C LYS A 127 -10.98 -3.87 -4.25
N ARG A 128 -11.62 -4.99 -3.93
CA ARG A 128 -11.85 -6.05 -4.91
C ARG A 128 -12.78 -5.58 -6.04
N GLN A 129 -13.86 -4.88 -5.74
CA GLN A 129 -14.74 -4.28 -6.74
C GLN A 129 -14.00 -3.28 -7.64
N MET A 130 -13.08 -2.49 -7.08
CA MET A 130 -12.16 -1.65 -7.86
C MET A 130 -11.35 -2.48 -8.87
N GLU A 131 -10.73 -3.59 -8.45
CA GLU A 131 -9.95 -4.47 -9.33
C GLU A 131 -10.83 -5.08 -10.44
N GLU A 132 -12.07 -5.46 -10.13
CA GLU A 132 -13.01 -6.03 -11.09
C GLU A 132 -13.35 -5.05 -12.22
N VAL A 133 -13.48 -3.76 -11.93
CA VAL A 133 -13.69 -2.72 -12.95
C VAL A 133 -12.52 -2.67 -13.96
N PHE A 134 -11.29 -2.77 -13.48
CA PHE A 134 -10.11 -2.81 -14.35
C PHE A 134 -10.03 -4.11 -15.15
N LEU A 135 -10.34 -5.26 -14.55
CA LEU A 135 -10.36 -6.57 -15.22
C LEU A 135 -11.42 -6.61 -16.34
N ASP A 136 -12.61 -6.12 -16.05
CA ASP A 136 -13.70 -6.06 -17.03
C ASP A 136 -13.35 -5.11 -18.20
N ALA A 137 -12.73 -3.97 -17.92
CA ALA A 137 -12.28 -3.05 -18.95
C ALA A 137 -11.23 -3.69 -19.87
N ALA A 138 -10.27 -4.43 -19.32
CA ALA A 138 -9.24 -5.10 -20.10
C ALA A 138 -9.80 -6.24 -20.98
N ALA A 139 -10.83 -6.94 -20.50
CA ALA A 139 -11.47 -8.03 -21.24
C ALA A 139 -12.29 -7.56 -22.46
N HIS A 140 -12.71 -6.27 -22.50
CA HIS A 140 -13.63 -5.73 -23.48
C HIS A 140 -13.05 -4.57 -24.30
N SER A 141 -11.77 -4.24 -24.16
CA SER A 141 -11.16 -3.09 -24.84
C SER A 141 -9.87 -3.45 -25.57
N GLU A 142 -9.74 -2.97 -26.80
CA GLU A 142 -8.49 -2.96 -27.57
C GLU A 142 -7.69 -1.65 -27.34
N SER A 143 -7.99 -0.91 -26.28
CA SER A 143 -7.32 0.34 -25.95
C SER A 143 -5.83 0.12 -25.70
N PRO A 144 -4.95 1.03 -26.14
CA PRO A 144 -3.53 1.01 -25.77
C PRO A 144 -3.28 1.32 -24.29
N PHE A 145 -4.31 1.74 -23.55
CA PHE A 145 -4.24 2.03 -22.13
C PHE A 145 -4.05 0.74 -21.33
N SER A 146 -2.94 0.66 -20.61
CA SER A 146 -2.59 -0.50 -19.79
C SER A 146 -2.51 -0.12 -18.32
N TRP A 147 -2.88 -1.04 -17.46
CA TRP A 147 -2.80 -0.86 -16.01
C TRP A 147 -1.99 -1.97 -15.34
N THR A 148 -1.52 -1.72 -14.13
CA THR A 148 -0.98 -2.74 -13.23
C THR A 148 -1.48 -2.46 -11.81
N ILE A 149 -1.94 -3.50 -11.12
CA ILE A 149 -2.44 -3.41 -9.75
C ILE A 149 -1.51 -4.16 -8.81
N PHE A 150 -1.13 -3.52 -7.69
CA PHE A 150 -0.35 -4.16 -6.64
C PHE A 150 -1.18 -4.34 -5.38
N ARG A 151 -1.10 -5.53 -4.77
CA ARG A 151 -1.74 -5.90 -3.50
C ARG A 151 -0.69 -5.96 -2.38
N PRO A 152 -0.27 -4.84 -1.82
CA PRO A 152 0.64 -4.85 -0.68
C PRO A 152 -0.06 -5.34 0.58
N GLY A 153 0.71 -5.99 1.45
CA GLY A 153 0.33 -6.27 2.82
C GLY A 153 0.57 -5.05 3.73
N HIS A 154 1.24 -5.27 4.87
CA HIS A 154 1.58 -4.20 5.80
C HIS A 154 2.70 -3.31 5.25
N ILE A 155 2.36 -2.11 4.77
CA ILE A 155 3.36 -1.11 4.32
C ILE A 155 3.87 -0.35 5.54
N PHE A 156 5.20 -0.28 5.71
CA PHE A 156 5.86 0.40 6.81
C PHE A 156 7.05 1.25 6.33
N GLY A 157 7.50 2.19 7.17
CA GLY A 157 8.65 3.05 6.86
C GLY A 157 8.45 4.49 7.31
N ALA A 158 9.44 5.36 7.04
CA ALA A 158 9.38 6.79 7.34
C ALA A 158 8.14 7.43 6.69
N GLY A 159 7.44 8.28 7.43
CA GLY A 159 6.13 8.84 7.04
C GLY A 159 4.93 8.14 7.67
N SER A 160 5.13 7.04 8.41
CA SER A 160 4.08 6.31 9.12
C SER A 160 4.48 5.96 10.54
N GLN A 161 3.49 5.79 11.42
CA GLN A 161 3.69 5.25 12.76
C GLN A 161 3.96 3.74 12.70
N VAL A 162 4.63 3.22 13.74
CA VAL A 162 4.86 1.77 13.92
C VAL A 162 3.61 1.05 14.43
N GLY A 163 3.60 -0.28 14.31
CA GLY A 163 2.57 -1.17 14.82
C GLY A 163 1.69 -1.80 13.74
N CYS A 164 1.14 -2.97 14.07
CA CYS A 164 0.36 -3.82 13.18
C CYS A 164 -1.09 -3.97 13.68
N PHE A 165 -2.03 -4.21 12.77
CA PHE A 165 -3.41 -4.60 13.11
C PHE A 165 -3.44 -5.92 13.93
N PRO A 166 -4.49 -6.12 14.74
CA PRO A 166 -5.62 -5.19 14.96
C PRO A 166 -5.39 -4.16 16.07
N GLU A 167 -4.63 -4.46 17.12
CA GLU A 167 -4.59 -3.66 18.37
C GLU A 167 -3.70 -2.42 18.31
N HIS A 168 -2.55 -2.52 17.65
CA HIS A 168 -1.52 -1.46 17.68
C HIS A 168 -1.23 -0.86 16.31
N SER A 169 -2.20 -0.87 15.40
CA SER A 169 -1.97 -0.38 14.04
C SER A 169 -1.64 1.11 14.02
N ARG A 170 -0.41 1.41 13.58
CA ARG A 170 0.07 2.79 13.42
C ARG A 170 -0.23 3.67 14.64
N GLN A 171 0.04 3.13 15.82
CA GLN A 171 -0.29 3.77 17.08
C GLN A 171 0.76 4.83 17.44
N PRO A 172 0.39 6.12 17.59
CA PRO A 172 1.37 7.20 17.77
C PRO A 172 2.20 7.11 19.04
N ASP A 173 1.63 6.60 20.15
CA ASP A 173 2.26 6.48 21.45
C ASP A 173 2.94 5.12 21.69
N LEU A 174 2.93 4.20 20.69
CA LEU A 174 3.42 2.83 20.86
C LEU A 174 4.88 2.79 21.35
N ILE A 175 5.78 3.57 20.73
CA ILE A 175 7.19 3.64 21.16
C ILE A 175 7.31 4.13 22.60
N ALA A 176 6.53 5.13 22.99
CA ALA A 176 6.54 5.65 24.36
C ALA A 176 6.04 4.61 25.37
N ARG A 177 4.98 3.86 25.03
CA ARG A 177 4.45 2.75 25.85
C ARG A 177 5.48 1.63 26.01
N MET A 178 6.12 1.22 24.94
CA MET A 178 7.18 0.20 24.98
C MET A 178 8.35 0.64 25.86
N LYS A 179 8.78 1.90 25.76
CA LYS A 179 9.84 2.46 26.62
C LYS A 179 9.47 2.51 28.11
N ARG A 180 8.18 2.60 28.45
CA ARG A 180 7.69 2.50 29.83
C ARG A 180 7.54 1.05 30.31
N GLY A 181 7.81 0.05 29.45
CA GLY A 181 7.65 -1.37 29.78
C GLY A 181 6.19 -1.83 29.87
N GLU A 182 5.26 -1.09 29.24
CA GLU A 182 3.86 -1.50 29.18
C GLU A 182 3.71 -2.76 28.33
N PRO A 183 2.98 -3.79 28.79
CA PRO A 183 2.77 -5.00 28.00
C PRO A 183 1.97 -4.69 26.74
N LEU A 184 2.32 -5.38 25.64
CA LEU A 184 1.60 -5.32 24.38
C LEU A 184 0.54 -6.42 24.33
N ARG A 185 -0.71 -6.05 24.17
CA ARG A 185 -1.82 -6.98 24.05
C ARG A 185 -1.96 -7.43 22.59
N LEU A 186 -1.77 -8.73 22.31
CA LEU A 186 -1.82 -9.27 20.96
C LEU A 186 -2.86 -10.38 20.87
N VAL A 187 -3.74 -10.28 19.87
CA VAL A 187 -4.78 -11.30 19.62
C VAL A 187 -4.12 -12.62 19.21
N GLY A 188 -4.50 -13.72 19.86
CA GLY A 188 -3.90 -15.04 19.68
C GLY A 188 -2.40 -15.07 20.00
N GLY A 189 -1.94 -14.21 20.93
CA GLY A 189 -0.53 -14.08 21.28
C GLY A 189 0.35 -13.58 20.13
N GLY A 190 -0.25 -12.96 19.09
CA GLY A 190 0.47 -12.44 17.93
C GLY A 190 1.05 -13.52 17.01
N LYS A 191 0.45 -14.71 16.95
CA LYS A 191 0.95 -15.86 16.15
C LYS A 191 0.65 -15.74 14.64
N PHE A 192 -0.22 -14.81 14.23
CA PHE A 192 -0.52 -14.62 12.81
C PHE A 192 0.66 -14.04 12.05
N LEU A 193 0.91 -14.59 10.86
CA LEU A 193 1.95 -14.12 9.96
C LEU A 193 1.53 -12.82 9.27
N ILE A 194 2.48 -11.92 9.11
CA ILE A 194 2.41 -10.74 8.26
C ILE A 194 3.56 -10.77 7.25
N HIS A 195 3.35 -10.12 6.11
CA HIS A 195 4.34 -9.97 5.06
C HIS A 195 4.57 -8.47 4.81
N PRO A 196 5.35 -7.80 5.70
CA PRO A 196 5.54 -6.36 5.63
C PRO A 196 6.39 -5.98 4.43
N ILE A 197 6.10 -4.81 3.85
CA ILE A 197 6.88 -4.22 2.77
C ILE A 197 7.37 -2.83 3.16
N TYR A 198 8.67 -2.56 2.98
CA TYR A 198 9.24 -1.25 3.18
C TYR A 198 8.75 -0.29 2.09
N VAL A 199 8.31 0.91 2.48
CA VAL A 199 7.66 1.86 1.57
C VAL A 199 8.53 2.25 0.37
N ASP A 200 9.86 2.36 0.54
CA ASP A 200 10.76 2.71 -0.56
C ASP A 200 10.85 1.57 -1.58
N ASP A 201 10.83 0.31 -1.13
CA ASP A 201 10.80 -0.85 -2.03
C ASP A 201 9.50 -0.90 -2.83
N LEU A 202 8.35 -0.61 -2.19
CA LEU A 202 7.08 -0.50 -2.92
C LEU A 202 7.14 0.60 -3.98
N CYS A 203 7.63 1.80 -3.62
CA CYS A 203 7.77 2.91 -4.57
C CYS A 203 8.70 2.57 -5.73
N ARG A 204 9.83 1.90 -5.45
CA ARG A 204 10.77 1.44 -6.47
C ARG A 204 10.10 0.47 -7.44
N VAL A 205 9.41 -0.56 -6.94
CA VAL A 205 8.72 -1.54 -7.79
C VAL A 205 7.64 -0.88 -8.65
N LEU A 206 6.88 0.07 -8.10
CA LEU A 206 5.92 0.85 -8.88
C LEU A 206 6.59 1.56 -10.06
N LEU A 207 7.70 2.29 -9.81
CA LEU A 207 8.41 3.03 -10.87
C LEU A 207 9.05 2.12 -11.91
N GLU A 208 9.68 1.03 -11.46
CA GLU A 208 10.31 0.04 -12.35
C GLU A 208 9.28 -0.71 -13.23
N SER A 209 8.04 -0.85 -12.75
CA SER A 209 6.96 -1.52 -13.49
C SER A 209 6.40 -0.69 -14.66
N ILE A 210 6.68 0.61 -14.71
CA ILE A 210 6.12 1.48 -15.76
C ILE A 210 6.42 0.95 -17.17
N PRO A 211 7.69 0.66 -17.55
CA PRO A 211 8.03 0.22 -18.89
C PRO A 211 7.89 -1.30 -19.12
N VAL A 212 7.55 -2.08 -18.10
CA VAL A 212 7.60 -3.55 -18.17
C VAL A 212 6.31 -4.12 -18.73
N SER A 213 6.30 -4.50 -20.01
CA SER A 213 5.10 -4.97 -20.72
C SER A 213 4.50 -6.25 -20.12
N THR A 214 5.31 -7.14 -19.50
CA THR A 214 4.83 -8.34 -18.79
C THR A 214 4.03 -8.02 -17.52
N SER A 215 3.97 -6.76 -17.11
CA SER A 215 3.13 -6.27 -16.01
C SER A 215 1.82 -5.63 -16.46
N PHE A 216 1.60 -5.47 -17.77
CA PHE A 216 0.44 -4.77 -18.29
C PHE A 216 -0.83 -5.61 -18.12
N ASN A 217 -1.89 -4.97 -17.62
CA ASN A 217 -3.18 -5.56 -17.31
C ASN A 217 -3.10 -6.75 -16.33
N GLU A 218 -2.15 -6.65 -15.38
CA GLU A 218 -1.86 -7.69 -14.41
C GLU A 218 -2.00 -7.19 -12.97
N ILE A 219 -2.36 -8.13 -12.08
CA ILE A 219 -2.41 -7.93 -10.63
C ILE A 219 -1.27 -8.70 -9.99
N PHE A 220 -0.57 -8.09 -9.02
CA PHE A 220 0.54 -8.70 -8.30
C PHE A 220 0.37 -8.61 -6.79
N CYS A 221 0.58 -9.73 -6.10
CA CYS A 221 0.90 -9.70 -4.68
C CYS A 221 2.29 -9.10 -4.49
N ILE A 222 2.49 -8.29 -3.45
CA ILE A 222 3.77 -7.69 -3.14
C ILE A 222 4.01 -7.64 -1.64
N GLY A 223 5.21 -8.05 -1.21
CA GLY A 223 5.69 -8.05 0.17
C GLY A 223 7.20 -7.90 0.21
N GLY A 224 7.78 -7.67 1.37
CA GLY A 224 9.22 -7.61 1.58
C GLY A 224 9.89 -9.00 1.60
N PRO A 225 11.19 -9.08 1.91
CA PRO A 225 11.89 -10.36 1.98
C PRO A 225 11.51 -11.20 3.20
N ASP A 226 10.92 -10.60 4.24
CA ASP A 226 10.66 -11.26 5.51
C ASP A 226 9.17 -11.51 5.74
N ILE A 227 8.81 -12.75 6.07
CA ILE A 227 7.51 -13.14 6.59
C ILE A 227 7.68 -13.45 8.07
N VAL A 228 7.01 -12.70 8.94
CA VAL A 228 7.17 -12.82 10.39
C VAL A 228 5.82 -12.89 11.09
N SER A 229 5.78 -13.41 12.33
CA SER A 229 4.59 -13.27 13.16
C SER A 229 4.46 -11.83 13.70
N ASN A 230 3.23 -11.42 14.05
CA ASN A 230 3.02 -10.15 14.72
C ASN A 230 3.88 -10.04 16.01
N ALA A 231 3.99 -11.13 16.78
CA ALA A 231 4.84 -11.15 17.97
C ALA A 231 6.31 -10.89 17.62
N ALA A 232 6.84 -11.55 16.60
CA ALA A 232 8.22 -11.35 16.14
C ALA A 232 8.48 -9.90 15.67
N TYR A 233 7.49 -9.27 15.01
CA TYR A 233 7.58 -7.84 14.66
C TYR A 233 7.78 -6.95 15.89
N TYR A 234 7.02 -7.15 16.96
CA TYR A 234 7.14 -6.34 18.18
C TYR A 234 8.39 -6.66 18.99
N ILE A 235 8.83 -7.93 19.05
CA ILE A 235 10.10 -8.32 19.65
C ILE A 235 11.25 -7.61 18.93
N LEU A 236 11.26 -7.64 17.59
CA LEU A 236 12.25 -6.94 16.77
C LEU A 236 12.24 -5.42 17.01
N LEU A 237 11.05 -4.82 17.12
CA LEU A 237 10.90 -3.40 17.47
C LEU A 237 11.48 -3.08 18.86
N GLY A 238 11.26 -3.96 19.84
CA GLY A 238 11.86 -3.85 21.19
C GLY A 238 13.39 -3.92 21.15
N GLU A 239 13.95 -4.84 20.37
CA GLU A 239 15.40 -4.92 20.17
C GLU A 239 15.98 -3.62 19.59
N ILE A 240 15.32 -3.04 18.57
CA ILE A 240 15.73 -1.76 17.96
C ILE A 240 15.66 -0.62 18.96
N LEU A 241 14.64 -0.61 19.83
CA LEU A 241 14.46 0.39 20.89
C LEU A 241 15.32 0.13 22.12
N ASN A 242 15.98 -1.03 22.20
CA ASN A 242 16.71 -1.54 23.38
C ASN A 242 15.83 -1.60 24.64
N VAL A 243 14.61 -2.14 24.49
CA VAL A 243 13.66 -2.35 25.59
C VAL A 243 13.11 -3.78 25.57
N PRO A 244 12.84 -4.40 26.73
CA PRO A 244 12.17 -5.70 26.79
C PRO A 244 10.72 -5.57 26.30
N VAL A 245 10.19 -6.62 25.69
CA VAL A 245 8.79 -6.69 25.23
C VAL A 245 8.07 -7.80 25.99
N THR A 246 7.04 -7.42 26.72
CA THR A 246 6.10 -8.36 27.33
C THR A 246 4.83 -8.43 26.47
N ILE A 247 4.42 -9.64 26.11
CA ILE A 247 3.20 -9.87 25.30
C ILE A 247 2.14 -10.48 26.21
N GLU A 248 0.96 -9.87 26.22
CA GLU A 248 -0.26 -10.41 26.82
C GLU A 248 -1.17 -10.93 25.72
N GLU A 249 -1.60 -12.19 25.81
CA GLU A 249 -2.50 -12.79 24.83
C GLU A 249 -3.94 -12.32 25.05
N ILE A 250 -4.57 -11.84 23.98
CA ILE A 250 -6.02 -11.67 23.88
C ILE A 250 -6.58 -12.93 23.23
N PRO A 251 -7.52 -13.66 23.87
CA PRO A 251 -8.14 -14.84 23.27
C PRO A 251 -8.84 -14.54 21.96
N LEU A 252 -8.53 -15.32 20.91
CA LEU A 252 -9.03 -15.07 19.53
C LEU A 252 -10.55 -15.16 19.42
N ALA A 253 -11.17 -16.16 20.04
CA ALA A 253 -12.62 -16.43 19.88
C ALA A 253 -13.47 -15.23 20.32
N GLY A 254 -13.30 -14.79 21.56
CA GLY A 254 -14.07 -13.64 22.09
C GLY A 254 -13.73 -12.32 21.39
N TYR A 255 -12.49 -12.19 20.89
CA TYR A 255 -12.11 -10.99 20.14
C TYR A 255 -12.83 -10.90 18.79
N LEU A 256 -12.91 -12.00 18.04
CA LEU A 256 -13.61 -12.04 16.75
C LEU A 256 -15.11 -11.78 16.88
N GLU A 257 -15.74 -12.29 17.96
CA GLU A 257 -17.17 -12.02 18.23
C GLU A 257 -17.41 -10.52 18.48
N ALA A 258 -16.52 -9.86 19.23
CA ALA A 258 -16.63 -8.44 19.55
C ALA A 258 -16.20 -7.52 18.39
N HIS A 259 -15.30 -7.99 17.51
CA HIS A 259 -14.66 -7.19 16.47
C HIS A 259 -14.61 -7.92 15.12
N PRO A 260 -15.76 -8.28 14.51
CA PRO A 260 -15.81 -9.06 13.26
C PRO A 260 -15.12 -8.34 12.08
N GLN A 261 -15.05 -7.01 12.12
CA GLN A 261 -14.37 -6.18 11.12
C GLN A 261 -12.85 -6.42 11.03
N PHE A 262 -12.23 -7.03 12.05
CA PHE A 262 -10.79 -7.34 12.05
C PHE A 262 -10.48 -8.75 11.58
N SER A 263 -11.46 -9.56 11.18
CA SER A 263 -11.26 -10.94 10.70
C SER A 263 -10.18 -11.03 9.60
N GLY A 264 -10.14 -10.08 8.67
CA GLY A 264 -9.14 -10.00 7.61
C GLY A 264 -7.69 -9.80 8.09
N HIS A 265 -7.49 -9.37 9.33
CA HIS A 265 -6.19 -9.18 9.97
C HIS A 265 -5.82 -10.32 10.94
N LEU A 266 -6.77 -11.18 11.28
CA LEU A 266 -6.63 -12.32 12.19
C LEU A 266 -6.51 -13.64 11.42
N CYS A 267 -5.72 -13.62 10.36
CA CYS A 267 -5.34 -14.78 9.54
C CYS A 267 -3.87 -14.64 9.12
N HIS A 268 -3.28 -15.72 8.61
CA HIS A 268 -1.94 -15.65 8.04
C HIS A 268 -1.95 -14.83 6.75
N ARG A 269 -1.05 -13.86 6.68
CA ARG A 269 -0.92 -12.91 5.57
C ARG A 269 0.49 -13.03 5.00
N ALA A 270 0.74 -14.11 4.28
CA ALA A 270 1.99 -14.40 3.59
C ALA A 270 1.69 -14.63 2.10
N TYR A 271 2.43 -13.99 1.21
CA TYR A 271 2.11 -13.91 -0.22
C TYR A 271 3.22 -14.50 -1.07
N SER A 272 2.86 -15.18 -2.15
CA SER A 272 3.79 -15.58 -3.20
C SER A 272 4.15 -14.36 -4.04
N LEU A 273 5.43 -14.16 -4.29
CA LEU A 273 5.94 -13.11 -5.19
C LEU A 273 6.42 -13.68 -6.52
N GLU A 274 6.08 -14.94 -6.79
CA GLU A 274 6.56 -15.67 -7.97
C GLU A 274 6.11 -15.01 -9.28
N LYS A 275 4.85 -14.58 -9.35
CA LYS A 275 4.33 -13.87 -10.52
C LYS A 275 5.09 -12.57 -10.78
N LEU A 276 5.35 -11.77 -9.73
CA LEU A 276 6.15 -10.56 -9.83
C LEU A 276 7.59 -10.87 -10.26
N ARG A 277 8.21 -11.92 -9.69
CA ARG A 277 9.56 -12.37 -10.05
C ARG A 277 9.67 -12.71 -11.54
N CYS A 278 8.65 -13.35 -12.12
CA CYS A 278 8.62 -13.72 -13.53
C CYS A 278 8.56 -12.53 -14.50
N THR A 279 8.23 -11.32 -14.04
CA THR A 279 8.28 -10.11 -14.87
C THR A 279 9.69 -9.59 -15.12
N GLY A 280 10.67 -10.04 -14.35
CA GLY A 280 12.04 -9.51 -14.34
C GLY A 280 12.22 -8.25 -13.49
N ILE A 281 11.17 -7.71 -12.89
CA ILE A 281 11.25 -6.61 -11.93
C ILE A 281 11.92 -7.13 -10.65
N ALA A 282 12.90 -6.38 -10.14
CA ALA A 282 13.59 -6.75 -8.92
C ALA A 282 12.61 -6.79 -7.72
N LEU A 283 12.58 -7.91 -6.99
CA LEU A 283 11.73 -8.05 -5.82
C LEU A 283 12.11 -7.04 -4.71
N PRO A 284 11.17 -6.66 -3.82
CA PRO A 284 11.49 -5.91 -2.60
C PRO A 284 12.59 -6.61 -1.80
N GLY A 285 13.63 -5.87 -1.41
CA GLY A 285 14.83 -6.47 -0.81
C GLY A 285 15.24 -5.90 0.55
N THR A 286 14.54 -4.87 1.05
CA THR A 286 14.87 -4.26 2.35
C THR A 286 14.43 -5.18 3.50
N PRO A 287 15.37 -5.75 4.31
CA PRO A 287 15.02 -6.56 5.47
C PRO A 287 14.18 -5.77 6.47
N LEU A 288 13.24 -6.44 7.13
CA LEU A 288 12.33 -5.83 8.10
C LEU A 288 13.09 -5.04 9.17
N ARG A 289 14.17 -5.60 9.72
CA ARG A 289 15.03 -4.94 10.72
C ARG A 289 15.56 -3.59 10.19
N ALA A 290 16.13 -3.59 8.99
CA ALA A 290 16.72 -2.38 8.42
C ALA A 290 15.67 -1.29 8.14
N GLY A 291 14.50 -1.67 7.62
CA GLY A 291 13.39 -0.75 7.38
C GLY A 291 12.79 -0.21 8.68
N LEU A 292 12.59 -1.06 9.70
CA LEU A 292 12.09 -0.63 11.02
C LEU A 292 13.07 0.30 11.72
N GLN A 293 14.36 0.04 11.64
CA GLN A 293 15.37 0.93 12.22
C GLN A 293 15.27 2.33 11.63
N LYS A 294 15.21 2.46 10.31
CA LYS A 294 15.02 3.75 9.62
C LYS A 294 13.70 4.43 10.04
N GLN A 295 12.61 3.67 10.16
CA GLN A 295 11.32 4.20 10.60
C GLN A 295 11.36 4.73 12.04
N VAL A 296 11.99 4.00 12.95
CA VAL A 296 12.16 4.41 14.36
C VAL A 296 13.04 5.65 14.46
N GLU A 297 14.17 5.69 13.74
CA GLU A 297 15.06 6.85 13.68
C GLU A 297 14.30 8.10 13.22
N TRP A 298 13.50 7.98 12.14
CA TRP A 298 12.64 9.06 11.66
C TRP A 298 11.62 9.50 12.72
N LEU A 299 10.90 8.58 13.37
CA LEU A 299 9.93 8.91 14.42
C LEU A 299 10.57 9.63 15.60
N LEU A 300 11.77 9.19 16.02
CA LEU A 300 12.50 9.81 17.11
C LEU A 300 13.05 11.20 16.74
N SER A 301 13.30 11.46 15.45
CA SER A 301 13.71 12.79 14.98
C SER A 301 12.57 13.84 15.02
N LEU A 302 11.31 13.39 14.89
CA LEU A 302 10.13 14.27 14.99
C LEU A 302 9.81 14.68 16.44
N ALA A 303 10.31 13.94 17.41
CA ALA A 303 10.07 14.20 18.85
C ALA A 303 11.10 15.14 19.48
N ARG A 304 12.08 15.59 18.70
CA ARG A 304 13.10 16.58 19.07
C ARG A 304 12.70 17.97 18.62
#